data_58bfb4af3cc3384f77be37e5c53a26d4
#
_entry.id   58bfb4af3cc3384f77be37e5c53a26d4
#
_cell.length_a   1.000
_cell.length_b   1.000
_cell.length_c   1.000
_cell.angle_alpha   90.00
_cell.angle_beta   90.00
_cell.angle_gamma   90.00
#
_symmetry.space_group_name_H-M   'P 1'
#
loop_
_entity.id
_entity.type
_entity.pdbx_description
1 polymer ?
#
loop_
_entity_poly.entity_id
_entity_poly.type
_entity_poly.pdbx_seq_one_letter_code
_entity_poly.pdbx_strand_id
1 'polypeptide(L)'
;MTPVGRKALLLGSGELGKEVAIELMRYGVEVVACDKYPGAPAMQVAHKARVFNMLDPVELRRVIEEEKPSHIIPEVEAIATPVLMELEAEGYNVTPTARAAWLTMNREGIRRLAAEELGLPTSPYRFANTEEEFREAVRTIGIPCVVKPIMSSSGHGQSTIKSEADIDAAWHEAQEGGRSGAGRVIVEGFVDFDYEITLLTVRSVSGTTFCEPVGHIQAVSYTHLRAHETRGNLV
;
A
#
# COMPACT_ATOMS: atom_id res chain seq x y z
N MET A 1 28.00 -21.83 20.07
CA MET A 1 27.46 -20.55 19.64
C MET A 1 25.96 -20.62 19.80
N THR A 2 25.38 -19.80 20.65
CA THR A 2 23.92 -19.66 20.73
C THR A 2 23.43 -19.19 19.36
N PRO A 3 22.38 -19.78 18.74
CA PRO A 3 21.85 -19.28 17.50
C PRO A 3 21.49 -17.81 17.71
N VAL A 4 22.04 -16.93 16.90
CA VAL A 4 21.62 -15.53 16.90
C VAL A 4 20.13 -15.55 16.53
N GLY A 5 19.29 -15.13 17.46
CA GLY A 5 17.84 -15.07 17.24
C GLY A 5 17.54 -14.27 15.99
N ARG A 6 16.49 -14.65 15.25
CA ARG A 6 16.02 -13.87 14.11
C ARG A 6 15.53 -12.52 14.59
N LYS A 7 15.88 -11.44 13.88
CA LYS A 7 15.43 -10.09 14.17
C LYS A 7 14.67 -9.55 12.98
N ALA A 8 13.47 -9.04 13.19
CA ALA A 8 12.68 -8.35 12.19
C ALA A 8 12.66 -6.85 12.48
N LEU A 9 12.90 -6.05 11.46
CA LEU A 9 12.68 -4.60 11.47
C LEU A 9 11.37 -4.31 10.76
N LEU A 10 10.38 -3.84 11.50
CA LEU A 10 9.06 -3.50 11.00
C LEU A 10 9.03 -2.00 10.65
N LEU A 11 8.88 -1.68 9.37
CA LEU A 11 8.79 -0.31 8.87
C LEU A 11 7.32 0.08 8.71
N GLY A 12 6.79 0.72 9.72
CA GLY A 12 5.39 0.99 10.00
C GLY A 12 4.97 0.30 11.28
N SER A 13 4.34 1.03 12.17
CA SER A 13 3.98 0.56 13.51
C SER A 13 2.52 0.81 13.84
N GLY A 14 1.64 0.77 12.82
CA GLY A 14 0.19 0.91 12.97
C GLY A 14 -0.48 -0.31 13.63
N GLU A 15 -1.79 -0.38 13.56
CA GLU A 15 -2.57 -1.47 14.16
C GLU A 15 -2.25 -2.83 13.53
N LEU A 16 -2.15 -2.88 12.19
CA LEU A 16 -1.74 -4.09 11.50
C LEU A 16 -0.30 -4.48 11.86
N GLY A 17 0.60 -3.49 11.92
CA GLY A 17 1.98 -3.69 12.36
C GLY A 17 2.08 -4.29 13.76
N LYS A 18 1.15 -3.91 14.67
CA LYS A 18 1.06 -4.50 16.01
C LYS A 18 0.74 -5.99 15.97
N GLU A 19 -0.24 -6.40 15.16
CA GLU A 19 -0.60 -7.82 15.00
C GLU A 19 0.57 -8.61 14.40
N VAL A 20 1.25 -8.05 13.38
CA VAL A 20 2.47 -8.66 12.80
C VAL A 20 3.56 -8.81 13.86
N ALA A 21 3.80 -7.79 14.69
CA ALA A 21 4.79 -7.85 15.76
C ALA A 21 4.46 -8.94 16.78
N ILE A 22 3.21 -9.03 17.21
CA ILE A 22 2.76 -10.07 18.17
C ILE A 22 2.99 -11.47 17.58
N GLU A 23 2.63 -11.69 16.33
CA GLU A 23 2.78 -12.99 15.69
C GLU A 23 4.26 -13.37 15.50
N LEU A 24 5.10 -12.44 15.08
CA LEU A 24 6.55 -12.67 14.99
C LEU A 24 7.15 -13.06 16.34
N MET A 25 6.73 -12.41 17.43
CA MET A 25 7.20 -12.74 18.79
C MET A 25 6.75 -14.12 19.23
N ARG A 26 5.60 -14.62 18.81
CA ARG A 26 5.17 -16.02 19.06
C ARG A 26 6.13 -17.04 18.45
N TYR A 27 6.80 -16.68 17.36
CA TYR A 27 7.85 -17.51 16.75
C TYR A 27 9.26 -17.24 17.29
N GLY A 28 9.40 -16.46 18.37
CA GLY A 28 10.68 -16.15 18.98
C GLY A 28 11.55 -15.19 18.18
N VAL A 29 10.93 -14.36 17.32
CA VAL A 29 11.62 -13.33 16.55
C VAL A 29 11.71 -12.04 17.36
N GLU A 30 12.91 -11.46 17.47
CA GLU A 30 13.09 -10.11 18.02
C GLU A 30 12.48 -9.08 17.06
N VAL A 31 11.60 -8.21 17.54
CA VAL A 31 10.96 -7.19 16.72
C VAL A 31 11.43 -5.80 17.10
N VAL A 32 11.90 -5.06 16.11
CA VAL A 32 12.19 -3.61 16.19
C VAL A 32 11.11 -2.89 15.40
N ALA A 33 10.25 -2.12 16.07
CA ALA A 33 9.15 -1.37 15.47
C ALA A 33 9.60 0.07 15.13
N CYS A 34 9.40 0.49 13.88
CA CYS A 34 9.81 1.81 13.37
C CYS A 34 8.59 2.63 12.96
N ASP A 35 8.57 3.91 13.34
CA ASP A 35 7.57 4.86 12.87
C ASP A 35 8.11 6.30 12.96
N LYS A 36 7.38 7.26 12.36
CA LYS A 36 7.72 8.70 12.44
C LYS A 36 7.33 9.37 13.76
N TYR A 37 6.56 8.70 14.62
CA TYR A 37 6.10 9.22 15.91
C TYR A 37 6.26 8.18 17.00
N PRO A 38 6.49 8.60 18.27
CA PRO A 38 6.64 7.68 19.39
C PRO A 38 5.31 7.08 19.84
N GLY A 39 5.38 5.89 20.46
CA GLY A 39 4.20 5.25 21.03
C GLY A 39 3.20 4.68 20.03
N ALA A 40 3.62 4.50 18.78
CA ALA A 40 2.79 3.84 17.76
C ALA A 40 2.36 2.44 18.23
N PRO A 41 1.21 1.92 17.76
CA PRO A 41 0.62 0.66 18.27
C PRO A 41 1.59 -0.52 18.36
N ALA A 42 2.39 -0.79 17.33
CA ALA A 42 3.36 -1.88 17.37
C ALA A 42 4.52 -1.64 18.34
N MET A 43 4.90 -0.38 18.60
CA MET A 43 5.95 -0.05 19.57
C MET A 43 5.57 -0.43 21.01
N GLN A 44 4.27 -0.55 21.30
CA GLN A 44 3.78 -0.91 22.64
C GLN A 44 4.04 -2.39 22.98
N VAL A 45 4.27 -3.23 21.97
CA VAL A 45 4.48 -4.67 22.14
C VAL A 45 5.86 -5.13 21.66
N ALA A 46 6.51 -4.41 20.76
CA ALA A 46 7.81 -4.77 20.21
C ALA A 46 8.94 -4.74 21.27
N HIS A 47 10.01 -5.49 21.04
CA HIS A 47 11.20 -5.50 21.91
C HIS A 47 11.95 -4.17 21.91
N LYS A 48 11.90 -3.44 20.80
CA LYS A 48 12.57 -2.16 20.61
C LYS A 48 11.77 -1.25 19.69
N ALA A 49 11.85 0.05 19.93
CA ALA A 49 11.25 1.07 19.10
C ALA A 49 12.31 2.00 18.49
N ARG A 50 12.10 2.42 17.25
CA ARG A 50 12.88 3.46 16.56
C ARG A 50 11.94 4.50 15.99
N VAL A 51 12.18 5.78 16.33
CA VAL A 51 11.38 6.92 15.85
C VAL A 51 12.24 7.74 14.90
N PHE A 52 11.88 7.76 13.63
CA PHE A 52 12.58 8.53 12.59
C PHE A 52 11.70 8.69 11.36
N ASN A 53 12.07 9.61 10.45
CA ASN A 53 11.39 9.76 9.18
C ASN A 53 11.83 8.67 8.19
N MET A 54 10.98 7.67 7.95
CA MET A 54 11.27 6.55 7.03
C MET A 54 11.31 6.97 5.55
N LEU A 55 10.87 8.19 5.20
CA LEU A 55 11.05 8.79 3.87
C LEU A 55 12.45 9.39 3.68
N ASP A 56 13.22 9.58 4.76
CA ASP A 56 14.60 10.01 4.68
C ASP A 56 15.51 8.81 4.34
N PRO A 57 16.12 8.78 3.15
CA PRO A 57 16.92 7.65 2.71
C PRO A 57 18.16 7.41 3.57
N VAL A 58 18.74 8.47 4.13
CA VAL A 58 19.95 8.39 4.96
C VAL A 58 19.62 7.80 6.33
N GLU A 59 18.56 8.28 6.95
CA GLU A 59 18.10 7.78 8.25
C GLU A 59 17.62 6.31 8.15
N LEU A 60 16.88 5.99 7.09
CA LEU A 60 16.40 4.62 6.86
C LEU A 60 17.57 3.64 6.75
N ARG A 61 18.55 3.94 5.90
CA ARG A 61 19.76 3.11 5.74
C ARG A 61 20.50 2.98 7.06
N ARG A 62 20.76 4.08 7.75
CA ARG A 62 21.47 4.11 9.05
C ARG A 62 20.81 3.20 10.07
N VAL A 63 19.49 3.28 10.23
CA VAL A 63 18.76 2.46 11.19
C VAL A 63 18.84 0.97 10.83
N ILE A 64 18.70 0.62 9.56
CA ILE A 64 18.81 -0.77 9.09
C ILE A 64 20.23 -1.34 9.36
N GLU A 65 21.26 -0.57 9.07
CA GLU A 65 22.66 -0.97 9.29
C GLU A 65 23.01 -1.09 10.79
N GLU A 66 22.46 -0.23 11.65
CA GLU A 66 22.63 -0.32 13.11
C GLU A 66 21.91 -1.54 13.70
N GLU A 67 20.68 -1.80 13.29
CA GLU A 67 19.87 -2.89 13.83
C GLU A 67 20.27 -4.25 13.27
N LYS A 68 20.83 -4.32 12.08
CA LYS A 68 21.26 -5.56 11.40
C LYS A 68 20.17 -6.64 11.42
N PRO A 69 18.98 -6.34 10.92
CA PRO A 69 17.87 -7.27 10.94
C PRO A 69 18.12 -8.44 9.99
N SER A 70 17.60 -9.62 10.33
CA SER A 70 17.53 -10.75 9.41
C SER A 70 16.38 -10.60 8.39
N HIS A 71 15.38 -9.76 8.71
CA HIS A 71 14.24 -9.46 7.84
C HIS A 71 13.82 -8.00 8.00
N ILE A 72 13.56 -7.35 6.87
CA ILE A 72 12.99 -6.01 6.82
C ILE A 72 11.57 -6.14 6.28
N ILE A 73 10.58 -5.62 7.02
CA ILE A 73 9.17 -5.77 6.70
C ILE A 73 8.57 -4.38 6.48
N PRO A 74 8.43 -3.92 5.22
CA PRO A 74 7.69 -2.70 4.91
C PRO A 74 6.19 -2.92 5.11
N GLU A 75 5.56 -2.09 5.96
CA GLU A 75 4.14 -2.20 6.31
C GLU A 75 3.35 -0.97 5.88
N VAL A 76 3.99 0.22 5.86
CA VAL A 76 3.35 1.47 5.43
C VAL A 76 3.90 1.96 4.09
N GLU A 77 3.16 2.89 3.45
CA GLU A 77 3.57 3.46 2.16
C GLU A 77 4.65 4.56 2.29
N ALA A 78 4.78 5.16 3.47
CA ALA A 78 5.69 6.29 3.71
C ALA A 78 7.12 5.82 4.01
N ILE A 79 7.76 5.17 3.03
CA ILE A 79 9.10 4.60 3.11
C ILE A 79 9.91 5.00 1.87
N ALA A 80 11.21 5.28 2.04
CA ALA A 80 12.15 5.48 0.93
C ALA A 80 12.46 4.14 0.25
N THR A 81 11.51 3.59 -0.51
CA THR A 81 11.59 2.27 -1.15
C THR A 81 12.81 2.10 -2.08
N PRO A 82 13.34 3.13 -2.77
CA PRO A 82 14.59 2.98 -3.53
C PRO A 82 15.76 2.48 -2.67
N VAL A 83 15.87 2.94 -1.42
CA VAL A 83 16.91 2.46 -0.47
C VAL A 83 16.71 0.99 -0.14
N LEU A 84 15.46 0.53 -0.01
CA LEU A 84 15.19 -0.89 0.21
C LEU A 84 15.61 -1.75 -0.97
N MET A 85 15.48 -1.25 -2.21
CA MET A 85 15.98 -1.96 -3.41
C MET A 85 17.50 -2.07 -3.42
N GLU A 86 18.22 -1.02 -3.03
CA GLU A 86 19.68 -1.05 -2.88
C GLU A 86 20.09 -2.06 -1.82
N LEU A 87 19.49 -2.01 -0.63
CA LEU A 87 19.78 -2.93 0.47
C LEU A 87 19.45 -4.39 0.12
N GLU A 88 18.37 -4.62 -0.62
CA GLU A 88 18.03 -5.96 -1.13
C GLU A 88 19.11 -6.48 -2.09
N ALA A 89 19.63 -5.62 -2.97
CA ALA A 89 20.76 -5.96 -3.83
C ALA A 89 22.07 -6.20 -3.07
N GLU A 90 22.26 -5.57 -1.91
CA GLU A 90 23.37 -5.79 -0.98
C GLU A 90 23.20 -7.08 -0.13
N GLY A 91 22.06 -7.78 -0.24
CA GLY A 91 21.82 -9.06 0.42
C GLY A 91 20.93 -8.98 1.65
N TYR A 92 20.33 -7.84 1.98
CA TYR A 92 19.31 -7.77 3.02
C TYR A 92 18.02 -8.45 2.55
N ASN A 93 17.34 -9.13 3.47
CA ASN A 93 16.06 -9.78 3.18
C ASN A 93 14.90 -8.81 3.41
N VAL A 94 14.31 -8.32 2.33
CA VAL A 94 13.13 -7.46 2.36
C VAL A 94 11.89 -8.29 2.01
N THR A 95 10.89 -8.31 2.87
CA THR A 95 9.68 -9.14 2.72
C THR A 95 8.41 -8.31 3.04
N PRO A 96 7.50 -8.08 2.05
CA PRO A 96 7.63 -8.45 0.63
C PRO A 96 8.83 -7.78 -0.03
N THR A 97 9.23 -8.24 -1.23
CA THR A 97 10.40 -7.66 -1.91
C THR A 97 10.27 -6.15 -2.05
N ALA A 98 11.40 -5.44 -2.05
CA ALA A 98 11.43 -3.98 -2.18
C ALA A 98 10.70 -3.52 -3.46
N ARG A 99 10.83 -4.26 -4.57
CA ARG A 99 10.07 -4.00 -5.80
C ARG A 99 8.56 -4.15 -5.59
N ALA A 100 8.11 -5.17 -4.89
CA ALA A 100 6.68 -5.36 -4.62
C ALA A 100 6.13 -4.22 -3.75
N ALA A 101 6.85 -3.84 -2.69
CA ALA A 101 6.49 -2.71 -1.85
C ALA A 101 6.38 -1.41 -2.67
N TRP A 102 7.37 -1.12 -3.51
CA TRP A 102 7.37 0.07 -4.37
C TRP A 102 6.18 0.07 -5.35
N LEU A 103 5.89 -1.06 -6.01
CA LEU A 103 4.79 -1.15 -6.97
C LEU A 103 3.42 -0.97 -6.32
N THR A 104 3.20 -1.54 -5.13
CA THR A 104 1.92 -1.43 -4.43
C THR A 104 1.66 -0.02 -3.90
N MET A 105 2.72 0.74 -3.61
CA MET A 105 2.64 2.14 -3.19
C MET A 105 2.43 3.12 -4.34
N ASN A 106 2.75 2.73 -5.56
CA ASN A 106 2.72 3.56 -6.76
C ASN A 106 1.63 3.07 -7.71
N ARG A 107 0.49 3.79 -7.77
CA ARG A 107 -0.62 3.43 -8.65
C ARG A 107 -0.25 3.40 -10.13
N GLU A 108 0.68 4.25 -10.57
CA GLU A 108 1.18 4.19 -11.95
C GLU A 108 1.98 2.90 -12.19
N GLY A 109 2.90 2.58 -11.27
CA GLY A 109 3.73 1.39 -11.39
C GLY A 109 2.90 0.10 -11.45
N ILE A 110 2.00 -0.08 -10.50
CA ILE A 110 1.15 -1.29 -10.47
C ILE A 110 0.16 -1.34 -11.65
N ARG A 111 -0.38 -0.19 -12.08
CA ARG A 111 -1.31 -0.13 -13.23
C ARG A 111 -0.61 -0.49 -14.53
N ARG A 112 0.57 0.05 -14.78
CA ARG A 112 1.36 -0.29 -15.96
C ARG A 112 1.81 -1.74 -15.94
N LEU A 113 2.27 -2.24 -14.80
CA LEU A 113 2.60 -3.66 -14.65
C LEU A 113 1.40 -4.53 -15.03
N ALA A 114 0.22 -4.27 -14.48
CA ALA A 114 -0.97 -5.07 -14.73
C ALA A 114 -1.43 -4.99 -16.19
N ALA A 115 -1.59 -3.79 -16.73
CA ALA A 115 -2.18 -3.56 -18.04
C ALA A 115 -1.19 -3.76 -19.20
N GLU A 116 0.04 -3.22 -19.06
CA GLU A 116 0.98 -3.11 -20.17
C GLU A 116 1.98 -4.28 -20.21
N GLU A 117 2.45 -4.75 -19.04
CA GLU A 117 3.43 -5.86 -18.98
C GLU A 117 2.76 -7.23 -18.89
N LEU A 118 1.72 -7.36 -18.03
CA LEU A 118 1.05 -8.64 -17.79
C LEU A 118 -0.20 -8.85 -18.66
N GLY A 119 -0.68 -7.82 -19.36
CA GLY A 119 -1.88 -7.90 -20.21
C GLY A 119 -3.16 -8.23 -19.45
N LEU A 120 -3.22 -7.93 -18.15
CA LEU A 120 -4.42 -8.16 -17.33
C LEU A 120 -5.51 -7.15 -17.68
N PRO A 121 -6.79 -7.55 -17.64
CA PRO A 121 -7.89 -6.62 -17.84
C PRO A 121 -7.91 -5.58 -16.74
N THR A 122 -7.90 -4.31 -17.14
CA THR A 122 -8.03 -3.15 -16.26
C THR A 122 -9.06 -2.19 -16.85
N SER A 123 -9.63 -1.29 -16.05
CA SER A 123 -10.39 -0.17 -16.58
C SER A 123 -9.50 0.70 -17.50
N PRO A 124 -10.05 1.37 -18.50
CA PRO A 124 -9.31 2.37 -19.29
C PRO A 124 -8.75 3.43 -18.34
N TYR A 125 -7.54 3.91 -18.58
CA TYR A 125 -6.91 4.90 -17.70
C TYR A 125 -6.03 5.88 -18.47
N ARG A 126 -5.83 7.06 -17.85
CA ARG A 126 -4.88 8.09 -18.27
C ARG A 126 -4.21 8.70 -17.05
N PHE A 127 -2.93 9.06 -17.20
CA PHE A 127 -2.21 9.81 -16.18
C PHE A 127 -2.16 11.28 -16.58
N ALA A 128 -2.18 12.17 -15.60
CA ALA A 128 -2.10 13.61 -15.80
C ALA A 128 -1.22 14.27 -14.74
N ASN A 129 -0.38 15.23 -15.15
CA ASN A 129 0.49 16.00 -14.26
C ASN A 129 -0.04 17.42 -14.06
N THR A 130 -0.80 17.93 -15.03
CA THR A 130 -1.36 19.27 -15.01
C THR A 130 -2.88 19.22 -15.10
N GLU A 131 -3.54 20.31 -14.75
CA GLU A 131 -4.99 20.41 -14.86
C GLU A 131 -5.46 20.28 -16.31
N GLU A 132 -4.68 20.77 -17.28
CA GLU A 132 -5.00 20.66 -18.70
C GLU A 132 -4.96 19.20 -19.15
N GLU A 133 -3.88 18.47 -18.80
CA GLU A 133 -3.76 17.04 -19.06
C GLU A 133 -4.90 16.25 -18.37
N PHE A 134 -5.27 16.65 -17.17
CA PHE A 134 -6.35 16.03 -16.42
C PHE A 134 -7.71 16.21 -17.12
N ARG A 135 -8.04 17.42 -17.57
CA ARG A 135 -9.27 17.69 -18.33
C ARG A 135 -9.30 16.90 -19.63
N GLU A 136 -8.16 16.76 -20.31
CA GLU A 136 -8.05 15.94 -21.51
C GLU A 136 -8.20 14.44 -21.20
N ALA A 137 -7.64 13.98 -20.08
CA ALA A 137 -7.82 12.62 -19.62
C ALA A 137 -9.28 12.30 -19.33
N VAL A 138 -10.00 13.20 -18.65
CA VAL A 138 -11.47 13.05 -18.41
C VAL A 138 -12.24 12.98 -19.72
N ARG A 139 -11.94 13.86 -20.68
CA ARG A 139 -12.60 13.82 -22.02
C ARG A 139 -12.34 12.51 -22.76
N THR A 140 -11.10 11.99 -22.67
CA THR A 140 -10.70 10.75 -23.36
C THR A 140 -11.33 9.51 -22.72
N ILE A 141 -11.37 9.46 -21.39
CA ILE A 141 -11.93 8.32 -20.62
C ILE A 141 -13.46 8.36 -20.66
N GLY A 142 -14.04 9.57 -20.64
CA GLY A 142 -15.48 9.77 -20.55
C GLY A 142 -16.02 9.82 -19.12
N ILE A 143 -17.24 10.29 -18.99
CA ILE A 143 -17.97 10.38 -17.72
C ILE A 143 -19.04 9.25 -17.70
N PRO A 144 -19.20 8.51 -16.58
CA PRO A 144 -18.51 8.67 -15.30
C PRO A 144 -17.09 8.12 -15.28
N CYS A 145 -16.21 8.76 -14.49
CA CYS A 145 -14.84 8.29 -14.27
C CYS A 145 -14.39 8.55 -12.81
N VAL A 146 -13.29 7.93 -12.43
CA VAL A 146 -12.73 8.04 -11.07
C VAL A 146 -11.34 8.68 -11.15
N VAL A 147 -11.08 9.64 -10.29
CA VAL A 147 -9.79 10.32 -10.15
C VAL A 147 -9.14 9.91 -8.85
N LYS A 148 -7.83 9.63 -8.90
CA LYS A 148 -7.05 9.26 -7.71
C LYS A 148 -5.65 9.87 -7.79
N PRO A 149 -5.08 10.37 -6.68
CA PRO A 149 -3.65 10.68 -6.62
C PRO A 149 -2.82 9.42 -6.87
N ILE A 150 -1.62 9.55 -7.44
CA ILE A 150 -0.73 8.40 -7.67
C ILE A 150 -0.29 7.76 -6.36
N MET A 151 -0.04 8.56 -5.33
CA MET A 151 0.34 8.08 -4.00
C MET A 151 -0.70 8.52 -2.96
N SER A 152 -1.64 7.65 -2.67
CA SER A 152 -2.59 7.82 -1.58
C SER A 152 -3.11 6.46 -1.13
N SER A 153 -3.60 6.36 0.10
CA SER A 153 -4.25 5.17 0.65
C SER A 153 -5.60 5.52 1.24
N SER A 154 -6.42 4.51 1.51
CA SER A 154 -7.71 4.66 2.20
C SER A 154 -8.67 5.65 1.53
N GLY A 155 -8.61 5.79 0.20
CA GLY A 155 -9.50 6.65 -0.57
C GLY A 155 -9.24 8.16 -0.45
N HIS A 156 -8.17 8.59 0.25
CA HIS A 156 -7.83 10.01 0.35
C HIS A 156 -7.55 10.63 -1.03
N GLY A 157 -8.20 11.75 -1.33
CA GLY A 157 -8.10 12.45 -2.60
C GLY A 157 -8.74 11.72 -3.79
N GLN A 158 -9.55 10.70 -3.54
CA GLN A 158 -10.27 9.98 -4.58
C GLN A 158 -11.67 10.58 -4.77
N SER A 159 -12.02 10.92 -6.02
CA SER A 159 -13.33 11.45 -6.39
C SER A 159 -13.91 10.70 -7.58
N THR A 160 -15.23 10.64 -7.64
CA THR A 160 -15.95 10.16 -8.82
C THR A 160 -16.57 11.36 -9.56
N ILE A 161 -16.18 11.53 -10.82
CA ILE A 161 -16.76 12.53 -11.72
C ILE A 161 -17.99 11.92 -12.39
N LYS A 162 -19.16 12.46 -12.07
CA LYS A 162 -20.45 12.04 -12.64
C LYS A 162 -21.00 13.03 -13.66
N SER A 163 -20.48 14.25 -13.66
CA SER A 163 -20.84 15.34 -14.56
C SER A 163 -19.65 16.27 -14.79
N GLU A 164 -19.73 17.13 -15.80
CA GLU A 164 -18.70 18.16 -16.05
C GLU A 164 -18.52 19.14 -14.89
N ALA A 165 -19.58 19.38 -14.11
CA ALA A 165 -19.53 20.26 -12.94
C ALA A 165 -18.61 19.71 -11.81
N ASP A 166 -18.32 18.42 -11.80
CA ASP A 166 -17.50 17.78 -10.76
C ASP A 166 -16.00 17.90 -11.04
N ILE A 167 -15.60 18.29 -12.26
CA ILE A 167 -14.20 18.21 -12.72
C ILE A 167 -13.27 19.06 -11.86
N ASP A 168 -13.63 20.32 -11.61
CA ASP A 168 -12.76 21.24 -10.86
C ASP A 168 -12.59 20.81 -9.43
N ALA A 169 -13.68 20.40 -8.77
CA ALA A 169 -13.65 19.91 -7.41
C ALA A 169 -12.80 18.63 -7.29
N ALA A 170 -12.94 17.69 -8.25
CA ALA A 170 -12.17 16.45 -8.26
C ALA A 170 -10.66 16.68 -8.44
N TRP A 171 -10.26 17.67 -9.27
CA TRP A 171 -8.86 18.06 -9.39
C TRP A 171 -8.31 18.58 -8.08
N HIS A 172 -9.00 19.54 -7.44
CA HIS A 172 -8.57 20.11 -6.16
C HIS A 172 -8.47 19.07 -5.06
N GLU A 173 -9.47 18.19 -4.92
CA GLU A 173 -9.45 17.12 -3.93
C GLU A 173 -8.28 16.15 -4.14
N ALA A 174 -7.98 15.81 -5.39
CA ALA A 174 -6.85 14.94 -5.70
C ALA A 174 -5.49 15.59 -5.39
N GLN A 175 -5.37 16.93 -5.51
CA GLN A 175 -4.15 17.66 -5.16
C GLN A 175 -3.95 17.76 -3.65
N GLU A 176 -5.01 17.91 -2.87
CA GLU A 176 -4.95 18.01 -1.40
C GLU A 176 -4.78 16.65 -0.72
N GLY A 177 -5.37 15.59 -1.28
CA GLY A 177 -5.36 14.24 -0.71
C GLY A 177 -4.11 13.41 -0.99
N GLY A 178 -3.18 13.89 -1.80
CA GLY A 178 -1.93 13.19 -2.13
C GLY A 178 -0.94 13.18 -0.96
N ARG A 179 -0.44 12.02 -0.54
CA ARG A 179 0.56 11.90 0.54
C ARG A 179 1.95 12.45 0.17
N SER A 180 2.25 12.56 -1.10
CA SER A 180 3.49 13.16 -1.63
C SER A 180 3.32 14.63 -2.04
N GLY A 181 2.22 15.27 -1.65
CA GLY A 181 1.86 16.62 -2.06
C GLY A 181 1.11 16.66 -3.40
N ALA A 182 0.84 17.88 -3.88
CA ALA A 182 0.20 18.13 -5.18
C ALA A 182 1.01 17.48 -6.30
N GLY A 183 0.35 16.82 -7.24
CA GLY A 183 1.08 16.15 -8.30
C GLY A 183 0.21 15.32 -9.24
N ARG A 184 0.83 14.29 -9.73
CA ARG A 184 0.30 13.38 -10.75
C ARG A 184 -0.92 12.61 -10.26
N VAL A 185 -1.92 12.52 -11.11
CA VAL A 185 -3.15 11.77 -10.88
C VAL A 185 -3.36 10.69 -11.93
N ILE A 186 -4.19 9.70 -11.62
CA ILE A 186 -4.77 8.78 -12.60
C ILE A 186 -6.27 9.07 -12.74
N VAL A 187 -6.76 9.09 -13.98
CA VAL A 187 -8.18 9.09 -14.33
C VAL A 187 -8.51 7.72 -14.86
N GLU A 188 -9.47 7.05 -14.26
CA GLU A 188 -9.89 5.68 -14.60
C GLU A 188 -11.35 5.65 -15.00
N GLY A 189 -11.68 4.85 -16.00
CA GLY A 189 -13.07 4.59 -16.37
C GLY A 189 -13.82 3.96 -15.18
N PHE A 190 -15.03 4.40 -14.97
CA PHE A 190 -15.90 3.81 -13.95
C PHE A 190 -16.25 2.37 -14.34
N VAL A 191 -16.14 1.46 -13.36
CA VAL A 191 -16.52 0.06 -13.53
C VAL A 191 -17.80 -0.17 -12.74
N ASP A 192 -18.87 -0.53 -13.45
CA ASP A 192 -20.11 -0.97 -12.82
C ASP A 192 -19.98 -2.48 -12.51
N PHE A 193 -19.72 -2.80 -11.26
CA PHE A 193 -19.49 -4.19 -10.82
C PHE A 193 -20.61 -4.66 -9.89
N ASP A 194 -20.95 -5.92 -9.97
CA ASP A 194 -21.99 -6.53 -9.13
C ASP A 194 -21.55 -6.64 -7.67
N TYR A 195 -20.28 -6.96 -7.44
CA TYR A 195 -19.71 -7.07 -6.09
C TYR A 195 -18.20 -6.88 -6.10
N GLU A 196 -17.65 -6.56 -4.94
CA GLU A 196 -16.21 -6.42 -4.69
C GLU A 196 -15.75 -7.46 -3.68
N ILE A 197 -14.59 -8.06 -3.93
CA ILE A 197 -13.94 -9.00 -3.01
C ILE A 197 -12.49 -8.61 -2.74
N THR A 198 -12.01 -8.98 -1.55
CA THR A 198 -10.57 -9.13 -1.29
C THR A 198 -10.20 -10.60 -1.34
N LEU A 199 -9.21 -10.93 -2.15
CA LEU A 199 -8.59 -12.24 -2.18
C LEU A 199 -7.19 -12.13 -1.57
N LEU A 200 -7.07 -12.51 -0.29
CA LEU A 200 -5.77 -12.57 0.37
C LEU A 200 -4.93 -13.68 -0.25
N THR A 201 -3.73 -13.31 -0.67
CA THR A 201 -2.81 -14.21 -1.34
C THR A 201 -1.51 -14.30 -0.55
N VAL A 202 -1.12 -15.50 -0.17
CA VAL A 202 0.11 -15.75 0.59
C VAL A 202 1.12 -16.43 -0.32
N ARG A 203 2.24 -15.77 -0.59
CA ARG A 203 3.37 -16.36 -1.30
C ARG A 203 4.47 -16.74 -0.33
N SER A 204 4.85 -18.03 -0.35
CA SER A 204 5.90 -18.59 0.49
C SER A 204 6.92 -19.37 -0.35
N VAL A 205 7.93 -19.92 0.31
CA VAL A 205 8.90 -20.83 -0.34
C VAL A 205 8.27 -22.10 -0.89
N SER A 206 7.11 -22.53 -0.35
CA SER A 206 6.38 -23.71 -0.79
C SER A 206 5.37 -23.42 -1.92
N GLY A 207 5.19 -22.16 -2.31
CA GLY A 207 4.26 -21.77 -3.37
C GLY A 207 3.32 -20.65 -2.98
N THR A 208 2.24 -20.51 -3.74
CA THR A 208 1.20 -19.50 -3.52
C THR A 208 -0.09 -20.15 -3.05
N THR A 209 -0.66 -19.63 -1.97
CA THR A 209 -1.93 -20.06 -1.42
C THR A 209 -2.92 -18.90 -1.42
N PHE A 210 -4.17 -19.18 -1.73
CA PHE A 210 -5.26 -18.22 -1.70
C PHE A 210 -6.14 -18.49 -0.48
N CYS A 211 -6.45 -17.44 0.27
CA CYS A 211 -7.43 -17.51 1.35
C CYS A 211 -8.86 -17.49 0.78
N GLU A 212 -9.84 -17.77 1.62
CA GLU A 212 -11.24 -17.60 1.22
C GLU A 212 -11.52 -16.13 0.89
N PRO A 213 -12.26 -15.83 -0.19
CA PRO A 213 -12.58 -14.46 -0.57
C PRO A 213 -13.42 -13.76 0.49
N VAL A 214 -13.10 -12.50 0.76
CA VAL A 214 -13.87 -11.62 1.66
C VAL A 214 -14.66 -10.63 0.83
N GLY A 215 -16.00 -10.66 0.91
CA GLY A 215 -16.87 -9.71 0.24
C GLY A 215 -16.86 -8.33 0.93
N HIS A 216 -16.97 -7.26 0.14
CA HIS A 216 -17.05 -5.89 0.63
C HIS A 216 -18.32 -5.21 0.18
N ILE A 217 -18.82 -4.31 1.04
CA ILE A 217 -19.78 -3.29 0.67
C ILE A 217 -19.14 -1.96 1.05
N GLN A 218 -18.81 -1.14 0.07
CA GLN A 218 -18.36 0.24 0.29
C GLN A 218 -19.56 1.16 0.40
N ALA A 219 -19.81 1.68 1.60
CA ALA A 219 -20.74 2.79 1.81
C ALA A 219 -19.91 4.03 2.16
N VAL A 220 -19.78 4.98 1.24
CA VAL A 220 -19.13 6.30 1.43
C VAL A 220 -17.81 6.21 2.22
N SER A 221 -16.68 6.10 1.61
CA SER A 221 -15.32 6.17 2.21
C SER A 221 -14.96 5.15 3.29
N TYR A 222 -15.89 4.37 3.82
CA TYR A 222 -15.65 3.30 4.80
C TYR A 222 -15.99 1.94 4.21
N THR A 223 -15.04 1.02 4.28
CA THR A 223 -15.26 -0.38 3.91
C THR A 223 -15.90 -1.10 5.08
N HIS A 224 -17.12 -1.58 4.91
CA HIS A 224 -17.73 -2.52 5.84
C HIS A 224 -17.37 -3.94 5.41
N LEU A 225 -16.53 -4.62 6.20
CA LEU A 225 -16.26 -6.03 6.02
C LEU A 225 -17.48 -6.82 6.47
N ARG A 226 -18.08 -7.58 5.57
CA ARG A 226 -18.95 -8.69 5.96
C ARG A 226 -18.08 -9.93 6.05
N ALA A 227 -17.78 -10.37 7.25
CA ALA A 227 -17.25 -11.69 7.48
C ALA A 227 -18.29 -12.71 6.96
N HIS A 228 -17.88 -13.60 6.04
CA HIS A 228 -18.72 -14.74 5.68
C HIS A 228 -18.79 -15.70 6.84
N GLU A 229 -19.87 -15.63 7.58
CA GLU A 229 -20.30 -16.74 8.41
C GLU A 229 -20.86 -17.82 7.47
N THR A 230 -20.07 -18.86 7.32
CA THR A 230 -20.40 -20.18 6.71
C THR A 230 -21.03 -20.23 5.30
N ARG A 231 -20.65 -21.26 4.57
CA ARG A 231 -21.08 -21.66 3.20
C ARG A 231 -22.60 -21.69 2.93
N GLY A 232 -23.44 -21.26 3.86
CA GLY A 232 -24.88 -21.41 3.77
C GLY A 232 -25.68 -20.16 3.39
N ASN A 233 -25.07 -18.97 3.34
CA ASN A 233 -25.81 -17.70 3.17
C ASN A 233 -25.39 -16.89 1.94
N LEU A 234 -24.99 -17.55 0.86
CA LEU A 234 -24.95 -16.94 -0.48
C LEU A 234 -26.32 -17.17 -1.12
N VAL A 235 -27.26 -16.28 -0.89
CA VAL A 235 -28.46 -16.09 -1.71
C VAL A 235 -28.52 -14.62 -2.09
#